data_55adef3af1239a06f426dd73f6172678
#
_entry.id   55adef3af1239a06f426dd73f6172678
#
_cell.length_a   1.000
_cell.length_b   1.000
_cell.length_c   1.000
_cell.angle_alpha   90.00
_cell.angle_beta   90.00
_cell.angle_gamma   90.00
#
_symmetry.space_group_name_H-M   'P 1'
#
loop_
_entity.id
_entity.type
_entity.pdbx_description
1 polymer ?
#
loop_
_entity_poly.entity_id
_entity_poly.type
_entity_poly.pdbx_seq_one_letter_code
_entity_poly.pdbx_strand_id
1 'polypeptide(L)'
;MLEKKGVSPIGKHLDRIRTKTLEQALSKHPNIQGVKEAGGSPAKIAKIIERCGDDFFVWSGNDDEAVTAMALGAKGLISVLSNVRPKKALAMLRACQKNDFRTAGRLQRELIPLIGALFCEVNPIPVKAALDLLGFDVGTPRLPLCPMEPEHLARLRAALRSCLG
;
A
#
# COMPACT_ATOMS: atom_id res chain seq x y z
N MET A 1 -38.69 3.59 18.02
CA MET A 1 -37.82 4.36 17.10
C MET A 1 -36.48 4.56 17.81
N LEU A 2 -35.55 3.63 17.63
CA LEU A 2 -34.23 3.69 18.27
C LEU A 2 -33.29 4.46 17.32
N GLU A 3 -32.96 5.69 17.68
CA GLU A 3 -31.94 6.47 17.03
C GLU A 3 -30.62 5.68 17.00
N LYS A 4 -30.09 5.43 15.81
CA LYS A 4 -28.72 4.97 15.64
C LYS A 4 -27.80 6.01 16.27
N LYS A 5 -27.34 5.76 17.48
CA LYS A 5 -26.29 6.56 18.12
C LYS A 5 -25.05 6.48 17.21
N GLY A 6 -24.88 7.47 16.37
CA GLY A 6 -23.65 7.67 15.63
C GLY A 6 -22.50 7.76 16.63
N VAL A 7 -21.35 7.20 16.25
CA VAL A 7 -20.11 7.33 17.02
C VAL A 7 -19.91 8.81 17.34
N SER A 8 -19.88 9.12 18.63
CA SER A 8 -19.76 10.48 19.15
C SER A 8 -18.61 11.22 18.43
N PRO A 9 -18.81 12.50 18.03
CA PRO A 9 -17.72 13.34 17.51
C PRO A 9 -16.48 13.34 18.41
N ILE A 10 -16.69 13.18 19.73
CA ILE A 10 -15.65 13.05 20.75
C ILE A 10 -14.82 11.76 20.56
N GLY A 11 -15.45 10.62 20.25
CA GLY A 11 -14.73 9.36 20.00
C GLY A 11 -13.78 9.47 18.80
N LYS A 12 -14.25 10.00 17.68
CA LYS A 12 -13.41 10.27 16.50
C LYS A 12 -12.29 11.28 16.78
N HIS A 13 -12.52 12.23 17.66
CA HIS A 13 -11.53 13.22 18.06
C HIS A 13 -10.44 12.61 18.96
N LEU A 14 -10.84 11.77 19.92
CA LEU A 14 -9.92 11.04 20.80
C LEU A 14 -9.05 10.06 20.03
N ASP A 15 -9.61 9.33 19.05
CA ASP A 15 -8.83 8.43 18.19
C ASP A 15 -7.79 9.21 17.36
N ARG A 16 -8.15 10.37 16.82
CA ARG A 16 -7.20 11.27 16.13
C ARG A 16 -6.09 11.78 17.05
N ILE A 17 -6.40 12.13 18.29
CA ILE A 17 -5.42 12.58 19.29
C ILE A 17 -4.51 11.41 19.67
N ARG A 18 -5.04 10.21 19.89
CA ARG A 18 -4.25 9.01 20.24
C ARG A 18 -3.25 8.66 19.14
N THR A 19 -3.69 8.61 17.88
CA THR A 19 -2.80 8.33 16.73
C THR A 19 -1.71 9.39 16.60
N LYS A 20 -2.06 10.68 16.74
CA LYS A 20 -1.09 11.78 16.70
C LYS A 20 0.00 11.66 17.75
N THR A 21 -0.39 11.32 18.98
CA THR A 21 0.52 11.21 20.12
C THR A 21 1.42 9.97 19.99
N LEU A 22 0.89 8.87 19.44
CA LEU A 22 1.63 7.63 19.29
C LEU A 22 2.76 7.75 18.26
N GLU A 23 2.47 8.26 17.06
CA GLU A 23 3.49 8.45 16.02
C GLU A 23 4.62 9.38 16.50
N GLN A 24 4.29 10.50 17.16
CA GLN A 24 5.28 11.43 17.73
C GLN A 24 6.08 10.83 18.91
N ALA A 25 5.46 9.99 19.72
CA ALA A 25 6.16 9.30 20.80
C ALA A 25 7.11 8.24 20.26
N LEU A 26 6.67 7.45 19.26
CA LEU A 26 7.48 6.41 18.62
C LEU A 26 8.66 7.00 17.85
N SER A 27 8.49 8.16 17.20
CA SER A 27 9.57 8.82 16.44
C SER A 27 10.75 9.28 17.28
N LYS A 28 10.56 9.40 18.60
CA LYS A 28 11.66 9.74 19.55
C LYS A 28 12.46 8.53 20.04
N HIS A 29 12.01 7.33 19.72
CA HIS A 29 12.67 6.11 20.19
C HIS A 29 13.83 5.74 19.24
N PRO A 30 15.07 5.56 19.72
CA PRO A 30 16.26 5.39 18.86
C PRO A 30 16.20 4.17 17.94
N ASN A 31 15.44 3.14 18.30
CA ASN A 31 15.28 1.91 17.50
C ASN A 31 14.10 1.95 16.54
N ILE A 32 13.32 3.04 16.50
CA ILE A 32 12.16 3.17 15.60
C ILE A 32 12.46 4.27 14.59
N GLN A 33 12.87 3.86 13.39
CA GLN A 33 13.31 4.78 12.35
C GLN A 33 12.20 5.25 11.41
N GLY A 34 11.02 4.66 11.49
CA GLY A 34 9.92 5.05 10.61
C GLY A 34 8.68 4.18 10.73
N VAL A 35 7.73 4.43 9.85
CA VAL A 35 6.42 3.76 9.82
C VAL A 35 6.00 3.41 8.41
N LYS A 36 5.33 2.26 8.25
CA LYS A 36 4.53 1.94 7.06
C LYS A 36 3.12 2.51 7.22
N GLU A 37 2.75 3.47 6.38
CA GLU A 37 1.40 4.03 6.33
C GLU A 37 0.59 3.39 5.20
N ALA A 38 -0.51 2.73 5.54
CA ALA A 38 -1.37 2.00 4.61
C ALA A 38 -2.87 2.33 4.82
N GLY A 39 -3.18 3.48 5.40
CA GLY A 39 -4.55 3.88 5.71
C GLY A 39 -5.33 4.51 4.56
N GLY A 40 -4.83 4.47 3.31
CA GLY A 40 -5.54 4.94 2.12
C GLY A 40 -5.70 6.47 2.04
N SER A 41 -4.77 7.23 2.66
CA SER A 41 -4.81 8.69 2.58
C SER A 41 -3.40 9.27 2.44
N PRO A 42 -2.97 9.67 1.23
CA PRO A 42 -1.67 10.31 1.02
C PRO A 42 -1.45 11.55 1.91
N ALA A 43 -2.51 12.30 2.21
CA ALA A 43 -2.45 13.44 3.12
C ALA A 43 -2.02 13.05 4.56
N LYS A 44 -2.23 11.79 4.97
CA LYS A 44 -1.74 11.31 6.27
C LYS A 44 -0.23 11.17 6.28
N ILE A 45 0.38 10.77 5.17
CA ILE A 45 1.84 10.71 5.00
C ILE A 45 2.47 12.07 5.25
N ALA A 46 1.96 13.13 4.59
CA ALA A 46 2.44 14.49 4.79
C ALA A 46 2.32 14.95 6.25
N LYS A 47 1.20 14.60 6.92
CA LYS A 47 0.98 14.92 8.33
C LYS A 47 1.92 14.17 9.29
N ILE A 48 2.30 12.94 8.98
CA ILE A 48 3.26 12.19 9.78
C ILE A 48 4.64 12.84 9.64
N ILE A 49 5.08 13.13 8.42
CA ILE A 49 6.36 13.79 8.16
C ILE A 49 6.43 15.15 8.86
N GLU A 50 5.38 15.99 8.73
CA GLU A 50 5.32 17.30 9.39
C GLU A 50 5.48 17.19 10.92
N ARG A 51 4.92 16.14 11.54
CA ARG A 51 4.93 15.99 13.00
C ARG A 51 6.17 15.31 13.56
N CYS A 52 6.71 14.35 12.81
CA CYS A 52 7.79 13.49 13.28
C CYS A 52 9.17 14.00 12.83
N GLY A 53 9.21 14.91 11.85
CA GLY A 53 10.43 15.42 11.26
C GLY A 53 11.04 14.52 10.19
N ASP A 54 12.09 14.99 9.52
CA ASP A 54 12.69 14.35 8.34
C ASP A 54 13.49 13.08 8.67
N ASP A 55 13.88 12.91 9.93
CA ASP A 55 14.64 11.75 10.42
C ASP A 55 13.73 10.54 10.70
N PHE A 56 12.41 10.72 10.70
CA PHE A 56 11.45 9.64 10.85
C PHE A 56 10.86 9.26 9.49
N PHE A 57 11.27 8.12 8.96
CA PHE A 57 10.91 7.71 7.62
C PHE A 57 9.48 7.20 7.50
N VAL A 58 8.80 7.59 6.43
CA VAL A 58 7.47 7.10 6.10
C VAL A 58 7.53 6.31 4.79
N TRP A 59 7.03 5.07 4.80
CA TRP A 59 6.82 4.27 3.61
C TRP A 59 5.33 4.12 3.34
N SER A 60 4.92 4.27 2.08
CA SER A 60 3.56 3.89 1.69
C SER A 60 3.39 2.38 1.78
N GLY A 61 2.23 1.94 2.23
CA GLY A 61 1.80 0.54 2.17
C GLY A 61 0.87 0.22 1.01
N ASN A 62 0.51 1.25 0.21
CA ASN A 62 -0.48 1.17 -0.86
C ASN A 62 0.18 1.36 -2.23
N ASP A 63 0.14 0.32 -3.05
CA ASP A 63 0.75 0.30 -4.38
C ASP A 63 0.14 1.33 -5.33
N ASP A 64 -1.16 1.58 -5.23
CA ASP A 64 -1.91 2.54 -6.06
C ASP A 64 -1.66 4.02 -5.70
N GLU A 65 -1.14 4.28 -4.51
CA GLU A 65 -0.82 5.63 -4.02
C GLU A 65 0.69 5.94 -4.05
N ALA A 66 1.52 5.02 -4.55
CA ALA A 66 2.98 5.08 -4.43
C ALA A 66 3.58 6.39 -4.94
N VAL A 67 3.20 6.83 -6.14
CA VAL A 67 3.74 8.06 -6.76
C VAL A 67 3.32 9.30 -5.97
N THR A 68 2.07 9.37 -5.52
CA THR A 68 1.57 10.48 -4.70
C THR A 68 2.27 10.50 -3.33
N ALA A 69 2.45 9.34 -2.70
CA ALA A 69 3.17 9.22 -1.44
C ALA A 69 4.62 9.72 -1.55
N MET A 70 5.32 9.33 -2.61
CA MET A 70 6.69 9.77 -2.88
C MET A 70 6.76 11.29 -3.12
N ALA A 71 5.78 11.86 -3.83
CA ALA A 71 5.70 13.31 -4.04
C ALA A 71 5.47 14.09 -2.74
N LEU A 72 4.85 13.48 -1.73
CA LEU A 72 4.62 14.05 -0.41
C LEU A 72 5.77 13.78 0.59
N GLY A 73 6.87 13.16 0.15
CA GLY A 73 8.05 12.95 0.96
C GLY A 73 8.21 11.53 1.53
N ALA A 74 7.37 10.56 1.17
CA ALA A 74 7.61 9.17 1.53
C ALA A 74 8.96 8.68 0.98
N LYS A 75 9.67 7.87 1.74
CA LYS A 75 11.00 7.34 1.35
C LYS A 75 10.91 6.14 0.41
N GLY A 76 9.72 5.55 0.26
CA GLY A 76 9.52 4.39 -0.61
C GLY A 76 8.17 3.71 -0.39
N LEU A 77 8.12 2.46 -0.80
CA LEU A 77 6.93 1.63 -0.82
C LEU A 77 7.21 0.25 -0.22
N ILE A 78 6.34 -0.21 0.66
CA ILE A 78 6.30 -1.60 1.13
C ILE A 78 5.15 -2.28 0.39
N SER A 79 5.48 -2.91 -0.71
CA SER A 79 4.62 -3.23 -1.84
C SER A 79 4.17 -4.70 -1.86
N VAL A 80 2.94 -4.95 -2.24
CA VAL A 80 2.44 -6.26 -2.67
C VAL A 80 2.81 -6.51 -4.14
N LEU A 81 2.66 -5.50 -4.99
CA LEU A 81 2.98 -5.54 -6.43
C LEU A 81 4.43 -5.97 -6.70
N SER A 82 5.38 -5.57 -5.84
CA SER A 82 6.80 -5.87 -6.01
C SER A 82 7.12 -7.38 -5.96
N ASN A 83 6.26 -8.21 -5.37
CA ASN A 83 6.41 -9.67 -5.41
C ASN A 83 6.17 -10.23 -6.81
N VAL A 84 5.34 -9.55 -7.61
CA VAL A 84 4.91 -9.99 -8.95
C VAL A 84 5.65 -9.25 -10.07
N ARG A 85 5.86 -7.95 -9.90
CA ARG A 85 6.50 -7.06 -10.90
C ARG A 85 7.59 -6.17 -10.30
N PRO A 86 8.63 -6.76 -9.67
CA PRO A 86 9.65 -5.99 -8.93
C PRO A 86 10.37 -4.95 -9.80
N LYS A 87 10.71 -5.30 -11.05
CA LYS A 87 11.41 -4.39 -11.97
C LYS A 87 10.57 -3.14 -12.30
N LYS A 88 9.26 -3.31 -12.56
CA LYS A 88 8.37 -2.18 -12.87
C LYS A 88 8.10 -1.33 -11.63
N ALA A 89 7.86 -1.94 -10.48
CA ALA A 89 7.72 -1.23 -9.20
C ALA A 89 8.97 -0.40 -8.89
N LEU A 90 10.16 -0.99 -9.03
CA LEU A 90 11.42 -0.30 -8.80
C LEU A 90 11.65 0.84 -9.81
N ALA A 91 11.33 0.64 -11.09
CA ALA A 91 11.46 1.68 -12.10
C ALA A 91 10.57 2.89 -11.80
N MET A 92 9.34 2.65 -11.34
CA MET A 92 8.41 3.69 -10.91
C MET A 92 8.97 4.51 -9.74
N LEU A 93 9.47 3.84 -8.69
CA LEU A 93 10.05 4.52 -7.53
C LEU A 93 11.33 5.28 -7.87
N ARG A 94 12.19 4.71 -8.72
CA ARG A 94 13.40 5.41 -9.22
C ARG A 94 13.07 6.65 -10.03
N ALA A 95 11.99 6.65 -10.80
CA ALA A 95 11.53 7.84 -11.51
C ALA A 95 11.10 8.93 -10.50
N CYS A 96 10.38 8.59 -9.43
CA CYS A 96 10.05 9.52 -8.36
C CYS A 96 11.32 10.10 -7.71
N GLN A 97 12.30 9.26 -7.37
CA GLN A 97 13.57 9.69 -6.76
C GLN A 97 14.37 10.66 -7.64
N LYS A 98 14.19 10.59 -8.96
CA LYS A 98 14.78 11.50 -9.94
C LYS A 98 13.91 12.72 -10.24
N ASN A 99 12.82 12.92 -9.53
CA ASN A 99 11.81 13.95 -9.78
C ASN A 99 11.11 13.84 -11.15
N ASP A 100 11.22 12.69 -11.83
CA ASP A 100 10.50 12.41 -13.08
C ASP A 100 9.10 11.84 -12.81
N PHE A 101 8.23 12.70 -12.28
CA PHE A 101 6.85 12.34 -11.95
C PHE A 101 6.00 12.06 -13.19
N ARG A 102 6.41 12.52 -14.39
CA ARG A 102 5.73 12.18 -15.65
C ARG A 102 5.89 10.68 -15.94
N THR A 103 7.12 10.18 -15.93
CA THR A 103 7.41 8.75 -16.10
C THR A 103 6.84 7.90 -14.97
N ALA A 104 7.00 8.33 -13.72
CA ALA A 104 6.44 7.63 -12.56
C ALA A 104 4.92 7.46 -12.67
N GLY A 105 4.20 8.54 -12.99
CA GLY A 105 2.75 8.52 -13.15
C GLY A 105 2.27 7.66 -14.33
N ARG A 106 3.04 7.61 -15.44
CA ARG A 106 2.74 6.69 -16.54
C ARG A 106 2.87 5.23 -16.10
N LEU A 107 3.97 4.88 -15.43
CA LEU A 107 4.21 3.54 -14.90
C LEU A 107 3.15 3.15 -13.84
N GLN A 108 2.76 4.08 -12.97
CA GLN A 108 1.67 3.87 -12.01
C GLN A 108 0.38 3.47 -12.72
N ARG A 109 -0.03 4.24 -13.76
CA ARG A 109 -1.27 3.97 -14.51
C ARG A 109 -1.22 2.63 -15.25
N GLU A 110 -0.08 2.24 -15.81
CA GLU A 110 0.09 0.92 -16.43
C GLU A 110 -0.13 -0.23 -15.43
N LEU A 111 0.20 0.00 -14.16
CA LEU A 111 0.15 -1.02 -13.11
C LEU A 111 -1.19 -1.07 -12.36
N ILE A 112 -2.03 -0.04 -12.47
CA ILE A 112 -3.33 0.04 -11.77
C ILE A 112 -4.22 -1.19 -11.99
N PRO A 113 -4.39 -1.74 -13.21
CA PRO A 113 -5.23 -2.93 -13.39
C PRO A 113 -4.71 -4.15 -12.60
N LEU A 114 -3.39 -4.35 -12.57
CA LEU A 114 -2.78 -5.43 -11.81
C LEU A 114 -2.86 -5.18 -10.31
N ILE A 115 -2.60 -3.96 -9.86
CA ILE A 115 -2.75 -3.57 -8.45
C ILE A 115 -4.18 -3.85 -7.99
N GLY A 116 -5.20 -3.39 -8.74
CA GLY A 116 -6.59 -3.66 -8.41
C GLY A 116 -6.97 -5.15 -8.36
N ALA A 117 -6.30 -5.99 -9.17
CA ALA A 117 -6.47 -7.45 -9.10
C ALA A 117 -5.74 -8.08 -7.89
N LEU A 118 -4.61 -7.52 -7.47
CA LEU A 118 -3.86 -7.99 -6.30
C LEU A 118 -4.51 -7.60 -4.97
N PHE A 119 -5.45 -6.67 -4.97
CA PHE A 119 -6.17 -6.20 -3.78
C PHE A 119 -7.68 -6.45 -3.83
N CYS A 120 -8.18 -7.27 -4.78
CA CYS A 120 -9.61 -7.58 -4.86
C CYS A 120 -10.11 -8.52 -3.76
N GLU A 121 -9.19 -9.21 -3.08
CA GLU A 121 -9.44 -10.00 -1.89
C GLU A 121 -8.40 -9.68 -0.82
N VAL A 122 -8.60 -10.25 0.38
CA VAL A 122 -7.69 -10.05 1.51
C VAL A 122 -6.26 -10.52 1.16
N ASN A 123 -5.28 -9.65 1.32
CA ASN A 123 -3.87 -10.00 1.20
C ASN A 123 -3.49 -11.02 2.30
N PRO A 124 -2.78 -12.13 1.97
CA PRO A 124 -2.01 -12.39 0.76
C PRO A 124 -2.69 -13.32 -0.26
N ILE A 125 -4.01 -13.48 -0.27
CA ILE A 125 -4.70 -14.43 -1.17
C ILE A 125 -4.35 -14.14 -2.64
N PRO A 126 -4.58 -12.91 -3.19
CA PRO A 126 -4.33 -12.67 -4.61
C PRO A 126 -2.85 -12.72 -5.00
N VAL A 127 -1.93 -12.26 -4.14
CA VAL A 127 -0.50 -12.27 -4.47
C VAL A 127 0.06 -13.68 -4.50
N LYS A 128 -0.41 -14.59 -3.63
CA LYS A 128 -0.02 -16.01 -3.68
C LYS A 128 -0.55 -16.66 -4.94
N ALA A 129 -1.82 -16.44 -5.30
CA ALA A 129 -2.40 -16.92 -6.56
C ALA A 129 -1.65 -16.37 -7.79
N ALA A 130 -1.22 -15.10 -7.75
CA ALA A 130 -0.42 -14.50 -8.82
C ALA A 130 0.94 -15.19 -8.99
N LEU A 131 1.61 -15.50 -7.88
CA LEU A 131 2.91 -16.20 -7.90
C LEU A 131 2.77 -17.63 -8.41
N ASP A 132 1.73 -18.36 -8.02
CA ASP A 132 1.43 -19.70 -8.57
C ASP A 132 1.18 -19.64 -10.09
N LEU A 133 0.42 -18.63 -10.57
CA LEU A 133 0.22 -18.41 -12.00
C LEU A 133 1.50 -18.10 -12.77
N LEU A 134 2.52 -17.57 -12.09
CA LEU A 134 3.86 -17.28 -12.63
C LEU A 134 4.83 -18.46 -12.50
N GLY A 135 4.39 -19.59 -11.95
CA GLY A 135 5.19 -20.80 -11.80
C GLY A 135 6.03 -20.87 -10.52
N PHE A 136 5.76 -20.02 -9.53
CA PHE A 136 6.35 -20.12 -8.20
C PHE A 136 5.44 -20.96 -7.30
N ASP A 137 5.95 -22.05 -6.76
CA ASP A 137 5.24 -22.85 -5.76
C ASP A 137 5.32 -22.19 -4.38
N VAL A 138 4.35 -21.33 -4.08
CA VAL A 138 4.28 -20.58 -2.81
C VAL A 138 3.28 -21.20 -1.82
N GLY A 139 2.63 -22.31 -2.20
CA GLY A 139 1.64 -23.03 -1.40
C GLY A 139 0.35 -22.23 -1.16
N THR A 140 -0.62 -22.88 -0.55
CA THR A 140 -1.93 -22.29 -0.22
C THR A 140 -1.85 -21.36 1.00
N PRO A 141 -2.75 -20.37 1.11
CA PRO A 141 -2.92 -19.61 2.35
C PRO A 141 -3.26 -20.53 3.53
N ARG A 142 -2.82 -20.18 4.73
CA ARG A 142 -3.22 -20.88 5.97
C ARG A 142 -4.59 -20.38 6.45
N LEU A 143 -5.36 -21.26 7.08
CA LEU A 143 -6.62 -20.88 7.74
C LEU A 143 -6.40 -19.70 8.70
N PRO A 144 -7.36 -18.77 8.80
CA PRO A 144 -8.72 -18.78 8.20
C PRO A 144 -8.80 -18.33 6.74
N LEU A 145 -7.68 -18.05 6.06
CA LEU A 145 -7.69 -17.65 4.65
C LEU A 145 -7.93 -18.85 3.75
N CYS A 146 -8.73 -18.63 2.69
CA CYS A 146 -9.09 -19.65 1.70
C CYS A 146 -8.38 -19.38 0.36
N PRO A 147 -8.40 -20.35 -0.56
CA PRO A 147 -8.03 -20.10 -1.95
C PRO A 147 -8.86 -18.97 -2.57
N MET A 148 -8.29 -18.28 -3.54
CA MET A 148 -8.94 -17.17 -4.26
C MET A 148 -10.20 -17.64 -4.99
N GLU A 149 -11.24 -16.80 -4.98
CA GLU A 149 -12.49 -17.05 -5.71
C GLU A 149 -12.26 -17.16 -7.22
N PRO A 150 -12.95 -18.09 -7.95
CA PRO A 150 -12.70 -18.34 -9.36
C PRO A 150 -12.84 -17.12 -10.27
N GLU A 151 -13.81 -16.23 -10.00
CA GLU A 151 -14.03 -15.00 -10.75
C GLU A 151 -12.87 -14.02 -10.57
N HIS A 152 -12.41 -13.84 -9.33
CA HIS A 152 -11.27 -12.99 -9.01
C HIS A 152 -9.96 -13.54 -9.58
N LEU A 153 -9.79 -14.88 -9.57
CA LEU A 153 -8.65 -15.54 -10.18
C LEU A 153 -8.61 -15.32 -11.71
N ALA A 154 -9.77 -15.36 -12.38
CA ALA A 154 -9.88 -15.06 -13.81
C ALA A 154 -9.47 -13.60 -14.11
N ARG A 155 -9.94 -12.64 -13.30
CA ARG A 155 -9.56 -11.23 -13.37
C ARG A 155 -8.05 -11.04 -13.16
N LEU A 156 -7.48 -11.68 -12.15
CA LEU A 156 -6.05 -11.63 -11.86
C LEU A 156 -5.21 -12.18 -13.03
N ARG A 157 -5.63 -13.30 -13.61
CA ARG A 157 -4.97 -13.90 -14.79
C ARG A 157 -4.98 -12.97 -16.01
N ALA A 158 -6.10 -12.29 -16.26
CA ALA A 158 -6.21 -11.31 -17.34
C ALA A 158 -5.27 -10.11 -17.09
N ALA A 159 -5.25 -9.57 -15.87
CA ALA A 159 -4.38 -8.45 -15.49
C ALA A 159 -2.88 -8.81 -15.58
N LEU A 160 -2.49 -10.03 -15.19
CA LEU A 160 -1.12 -10.53 -15.35
C LEU A 160 -0.71 -10.58 -16.81
N ARG A 161 -1.54 -11.14 -17.69
CA ARG A 161 -1.26 -11.24 -19.13
C ARG A 161 -1.05 -9.85 -19.76
N SER A 162 -1.89 -8.88 -19.45
CA SER A 162 -1.75 -7.52 -19.98
C SER A 162 -0.49 -6.79 -19.50
N CYS A 163 0.06 -7.17 -18.35
CA CYS A 163 1.27 -6.58 -17.80
C CYS A 163 2.56 -7.34 -18.21
N LEU A 164 2.46 -8.55 -18.78
CA LEU A 164 3.59 -9.37 -19.21
C LEU A 164 4.01 -9.10 -20.66
N GLY A 165 3.09 -8.59 -21.48
CA GLY A 165 3.37 -8.10 -22.83
C GLY A 165 3.97 -6.70 -22.77
#